data_f8cf6e6295a34c06feea3f9e6eeb28f5
#
_entry.id   f8cf6e6295a34c06feea3f9e6eeb28f5
#
_cell.length_a   1.000
_cell.length_b   1.000
_cell.length_c   1.000
_cell.angle_alpha   90.00
_cell.angle_beta   90.00
_cell.angle_gamma   90.00
#
_symmetry.space_group_name_H-M   'P 1'
#
loop_
_entity.id
_entity.type
_entity.pdbx_description
1 polymer ?
#
loop_
_entity_poly.entity_id
_entity_poly.type
_entity_poly.pdbx_seq_one_letter_code
_entity_poly.pdbx_strand_id
1 'polypeptide(L)'
;MILIGQYDSSYVRRVGIALRLYDLPFEHRPWSVFGEGEKVQALNPLMRVPTLVLDNGDVVADSNSALDYIDGLVPAERRLLPVSEPERRQVLKVMTLATGLADKGVSLFYELHLHEAPSGYFVERCRSQILTVLSALEVERAARPGAFWFGRLTHADIAVACAWRHVFEAHPGLIEAAAYPTLAAHCAAMEALPVFVEISQPFIAPA
;
A
#
# COMPACT_ATOMS: atom_id res chain seq x y z
N MET A 1 11.14 14.59 9.14
CA MET A 1 9.76 14.01 9.18
C MET A 1 9.74 12.73 10.02
N ILE A 2 8.58 12.31 10.55
CA ILE A 2 8.42 11.04 11.28
C ILE A 2 7.31 10.25 10.61
N LEU A 3 7.60 9.02 10.15
CA LEU A 3 6.62 8.08 9.60
C LEU A 3 6.19 7.11 10.71
N ILE A 4 4.90 7.10 11.02
CA ILE A 4 4.30 6.25 12.05
C ILE A 4 3.52 5.12 11.39
N GLY A 5 3.75 3.90 11.88
CA GLY A 5 3.11 2.66 11.47
C GLY A 5 4.11 1.57 11.10
N GLN A 6 3.68 0.32 11.14
CA GLN A 6 4.48 -0.85 10.81
C GLN A 6 4.52 -1.07 9.29
N TYR A 7 5.62 -1.64 8.76
CA TYR A 7 5.78 -1.88 7.33
C TYR A 7 5.00 -3.12 6.79
N ASP A 8 4.34 -3.88 7.64
CA ASP A 8 3.35 -4.87 7.21
C ASP A 8 2.06 -4.24 6.71
N SER A 9 1.76 -2.99 7.13
CA SER A 9 0.73 -2.19 6.50
C SER A 9 1.15 -1.75 5.09
N SER A 10 0.41 -2.20 4.07
CA SER A 10 0.62 -1.77 2.68
C SER A 10 0.61 -0.24 2.51
N TYR A 11 -0.15 0.46 3.35
CA TYR A 11 -0.27 1.92 3.32
C TYR A 11 0.96 2.61 3.91
N VAL A 12 1.52 2.11 5.00
CA VAL A 12 2.76 2.65 5.61
C VAL A 12 3.94 2.35 4.70
N ARG A 13 4.01 1.10 4.22
CA ARG A 13 5.11 0.61 3.40
C ARG A 13 5.32 1.45 2.14
N ARG A 14 4.24 1.77 1.41
CA ARG A 14 4.34 2.58 0.19
C ARG A 14 4.83 4.01 0.43
N VAL A 15 4.53 4.59 1.61
CA VAL A 15 5.06 5.91 2.00
C VAL A 15 6.54 5.81 2.36
N GLY A 16 6.95 4.79 3.13
CA GLY A 16 8.35 4.56 3.45
C GLY A 16 9.22 4.33 2.21
N ILE A 17 8.73 3.55 1.23
CA ILE A 17 9.41 3.34 -0.06
C ILE A 17 9.57 4.66 -0.81
N ALA A 18 8.52 5.49 -0.90
CA ALA A 18 8.58 6.77 -1.59
C ALA A 18 9.57 7.73 -0.93
N LEU A 19 9.58 7.84 0.40
CA LEU A 19 10.53 8.65 1.16
C LEU A 19 11.99 8.23 0.86
N ARG A 20 12.26 6.93 0.81
CA ARG A 20 13.60 6.41 0.47
C ARG A 20 14.00 6.66 -0.98
N LEU A 21 13.10 6.46 -1.94
CA LEU A 21 13.37 6.73 -3.36
C LEU A 21 13.66 8.19 -3.64
N TYR A 22 13.14 9.08 -2.82
CA TYR A 22 13.38 10.53 -2.93
C TYR A 22 14.56 11.02 -2.09
N ASP A 23 15.24 10.14 -1.37
CA ASP A 23 16.33 10.48 -0.44
C ASP A 23 15.89 11.48 0.65
N LEU A 24 14.61 11.45 1.03
CA LEU A 24 14.06 12.31 2.06
C LEU A 24 14.31 11.70 3.44
N PRO A 25 14.98 12.42 4.37
CA PRO A 25 15.26 11.88 5.70
C PRO A 25 13.99 11.80 6.55
N PHE A 26 13.80 10.68 7.24
CA PHE A 26 12.70 10.48 8.17
C PHE A 26 13.09 9.53 9.31
N GLU A 27 12.46 9.73 10.46
CA GLU A 27 12.44 8.77 11.57
C GLU A 27 11.28 7.79 11.34
N HIS A 28 11.51 6.50 11.55
CA HIS A 28 10.45 5.50 11.50
C HIS A 28 10.04 5.09 12.90
N ARG A 29 8.73 5.22 13.22
CA ARG A 29 8.13 4.73 14.46
C ARG A 29 7.15 3.62 14.14
N PRO A 30 7.53 2.34 14.34
CA PRO A 30 6.71 1.19 13.96
C PRO A 30 5.58 0.93 14.97
N TRP A 31 4.76 1.94 15.25
CA TRP A 31 3.63 1.79 16.16
C TRP A 31 2.49 1.04 15.50
N SER A 32 1.92 0.07 16.25
CA SER A 32 0.70 -0.62 15.89
C SER A 32 -0.51 0.13 16.43
N VAL A 33 -1.59 0.23 15.63
CA VAL A 33 -2.87 0.77 16.12
C VAL A 33 -3.51 -0.11 17.19
N PHE A 34 -3.08 -1.36 17.30
CA PHE A 34 -3.55 -2.31 18.34
C PHE A 34 -2.71 -2.24 19.62
N GLY A 35 -1.39 -1.95 19.52
CA GLY A 35 -0.51 -1.84 20.68
C GLY A 35 -0.37 -0.40 21.19
N GLU A 36 -0.18 0.56 20.28
CA GLU A 36 0.07 1.96 20.58
C GLU A 36 -1.07 2.89 20.11
N GLY A 37 -2.31 2.40 20.07
CA GLY A 37 -3.47 3.13 19.55
C GLY A 37 -3.62 4.53 20.15
N GLU A 38 -3.46 4.69 21.47
CA GLU A 38 -3.53 5.99 22.15
C GLU A 38 -2.46 6.97 21.67
N LYS A 39 -1.22 6.49 21.43
CA LYS A 39 -0.14 7.34 20.89
C LYS A 39 -0.46 7.79 19.46
N VAL A 40 -1.03 6.90 18.64
CA VAL A 40 -1.45 7.24 17.28
C VAL A 40 -2.61 8.23 17.33
N GLN A 41 -3.61 7.99 18.19
CA GLN A 41 -4.79 8.85 18.35
C GLN A 41 -4.42 10.27 18.79
N ALA A 42 -3.42 10.43 19.64
CA ALA A 42 -2.94 11.74 20.07
C ALA A 42 -2.40 12.61 18.92
N LEU A 43 -1.98 12.01 17.81
CA LEU A 43 -1.49 12.68 16.60
C LEU A 43 -2.52 12.69 15.48
N ASN A 44 -3.26 11.61 15.33
CA ASN A 44 -4.22 11.41 14.26
C ASN A 44 -5.54 10.90 14.85
N PRO A 45 -6.60 11.75 14.91
CA PRO A 45 -7.88 11.38 15.51
C PRO A 45 -8.58 10.19 14.83
N LEU A 46 -8.18 9.83 13.60
CA LEU A 46 -8.66 8.62 12.91
C LEU A 46 -8.06 7.33 13.48
N MET A 47 -7.04 7.43 14.32
CA MET A 47 -6.28 6.28 14.86
C MET A 47 -5.86 5.32 13.74
N ARG A 48 -5.32 5.87 12.65
CA ARG A 48 -4.90 5.11 11.46
C ARG A 48 -3.43 5.35 11.12
N VAL A 49 -2.83 4.38 10.48
CA VAL A 49 -1.49 4.47 9.90
C VAL A 49 -1.58 4.32 8.37
N PRO A 50 -0.68 5.00 7.61
CA PRO A 50 0.39 5.88 8.05
C PRO A 50 -0.12 7.19 8.63
N THR A 51 0.63 7.69 9.59
CA THR A 51 0.57 9.06 10.04
C THR A 51 1.95 9.67 9.81
N LEU A 52 2.04 10.72 9.00
CA LEU A 52 3.30 11.41 8.70
C LEU A 52 3.33 12.74 9.45
N VAL A 53 4.25 12.86 10.40
CA VAL A 53 4.50 14.12 11.13
C VAL A 53 5.61 14.88 10.42
N LEU A 54 5.33 16.12 10.04
CA LEU A 54 6.24 17.01 9.33
C LEU A 54 7.19 17.72 10.31
N ASP A 55 8.26 18.32 9.81
CA ASP A 55 9.26 19.00 10.63
C ASP A 55 8.71 20.27 11.32
N ASN A 56 7.65 20.87 10.79
CA ASN A 56 6.93 21.99 11.41
C ASN A 56 5.87 21.55 12.45
N GLY A 57 5.70 20.25 12.64
CA GLY A 57 4.72 19.66 13.56
C GLY A 57 3.34 19.36 12.95
N ASP A 58 3.08 19.74 11.70
CA ASP A 58 1.86 19.36 11.00
C ASP A 58 1.76 17.87 10.80
N VAL A 59 0.54 17.35 10.74
CA VAL A 59 0.26 15.94 10.59
C VAL A 59 -0.49 15.68 9.29
N VAL A 60 0.07 14.82 8.44
CA VAL A 60 -0.58 14.33 7.23
C VAL A 60 -1.08 12.91 7.50
N ALA A 61 -2.39 12.76 7.55
CA ALA A 61 -3.06 11.48 7.68
C ALA A 61 -3.45 10.96 6.29
N ASP A 62 -3.49 9.62 6.14
CA ASP A 62 -3.71 8.89 4.89
C ASP A 62 -2.50 8.88 3.95
N SER A 63 -2.29 7.71 3.38
CA SER A 63 -1.12 7.47 2.53
C SER A 63 -1.17 8.17 1.17
N ASN A 64 -2.36 8.47 0.60
CA ASN A 64 -2.44 9.23 -0.64
C ASN A 64 -2.05 10.69 -0.42
N SER A 65 -2.56 11.28 0.68
CA SER A 65 -2.22 12.65 1.07
C SER A 65 -0.73 12.77 1.41
N ALA A 66 -0.15 11.76 2.10
CA ALA A 66 1.28 11.73 2.38
C ALA A 66 2.12 11.64 1.11
N LEU A 67 1.73 10.81 0.14
CA LEU A 67 2.43 10.69 -1.13
C LEU A 67 2.31 11.94 -2.00
N ASP A 68 1.15 12.60 -2.03
CA ASP A 68 0.97 13.87 -2.72
C ASP A 68 1.87 14.97 -2.13
N TYR A 69 1.94 15.05 -0.80
CA TYR A 69 2.85 15.95 -0.11
C TYR A 69 4.33 15.66 -0.45
N ILE A 70 4.74 14.41 -0.36
CA ILE A 70 6.12 13.96 -0.62
C ILE A 70 6.51 14.23 -2.07
N ASP A 71 5.63 13.95 -3.04
CA ASP A 71 5.83 14.27 -4.46
C ASP A 71 6.04 15.78 -4.66
N GLY A 72 5.37 16.62 -3.88
CA GLY A 72 5.54 18.07 -3.89
C GLY A 72 6.94 18.56 -3.47
N LEU A 73 7.70 17.74 -2.73
CA LEU A 73 9.05 18.09 -2.24
C LEU A 73 10.17 17.84 -3.27
N VAL A 74 9.86 17.20 -4.39
CA VAL A 74 10.84 16.86 -5.42
C VAL A 74 10.48 17.50 -6.77
N PRO A 75 11.48 17.72 -7.65
CA PRO A 75 11.24 18.22 -9.01
C PRO A 75 10.28 17.32 -9.79
N ALA A 76 9.51 17.90 -10.71
CA ALA A 76 8.45 17.24 -11.44
C ALA A 76 8.90 15.95 -12.16
N GLU A 77 10.12 15.95 -12.71
CA GLU A 77 10.71 14.82 -13.42
C GLU A 77 11.09 13.63 -12.54
N ARG A 78 11.26 13.86 -11.22
CA ARG A 78 11.52 12.81 -10.24
C ARG A 78 10.23 12.23 -9.65
N ARG A 79 9.08 12.89 -9.80
CA ARG A 79 7.83 12.48 -9.17
C ARG A 79 7.38 11.10 -9.62
N LEU A 80 7.02 10.26 -8.65
CA LEU A 80 6.46 8.93 -8.89
C LEU A 80 5.00 9.01 -9.38
N LEU A 81 4.29 10.10 -9.09
CA LEU A 81 3.03 10.43 -9.75
C LEU A 81 3.31 11.42 -10.90
N PRO A 82 3.05 11.03 -12.15
CA PRO A 82 3.19 11.96 -13.29
C PRO A 82 2.38 13.24 -13.09
N VAL A 83 2.92 14.36 -13.57
CA VAL A 83 2.27 15.67 -13.45
C VAL A 83 1.21 15.89 -14.52
N SER A 84 1.46 15.34 -15.73
CA SER A 84 0.62 15.58 -16.92
C SER A 84 -0.39 14.48 -17.18
N GLU A 85 -1.51 14.86 -17.78
CA GLU A 85 -2.50 13.95 -18.34
C GLU A 85 -2.06 13.46 -19.74
N PRO A 86 -2.45 12.25 -20.15
CA PRO A 86 -3.34 11.29 -19.46
C PRO A 86 -2.62 10.35 -18.49
N GLU A 87 -1.29 10.38 -18.43
CA GLU A 87 -0.48 9.43 -17.65
C GLU A 87 -0.82 9.50 -16.16
N ARG A 88 -0.95 10.72 -15.61
CA ARG A 88 -1.33 10.94 -14.22
C ARG A 88 -2.60 10.19 -13.84
N ARG A 89 -3.65 10.33 -14.62
CA ARG A 89 -4.94 9.66 -14.38
C ARG A 89 -4.83 8.13 -14.48
N GLN A 90 -4.01 7.61 -15.39
CA GLN A 90 -3.79 6.17 -15.53
C GLN A 90 -3.06 5.59 -14.31
N VAL A 91 -2.05 6.26 -13.79
CA VAL A 91 -1.35 5.89 -12.56
C VAL A 91 -2.31 5.92 -11.36
N LEU A 92 -3.09 6.99 -11.21
CA LEU A 92 -4.09 7.12 -10.15
C LEU A 92 -5.15 6.02 -10.19
N LYS A 93 -5.58 5.58 -11.39
CA LYS A 93 -6.52 4.47 -11.54
C LYS A 93 -5.96 3.18 -10.96
N VAL A 94 -4.72 2.82 -11.31
CA VAL A 94 -4.06 1.61 -10.79
C VAL A 94 -3.83 1.72 -9.28
N MET A 95 -3.38 2.88 -8.79
CA MET A 95 -3.27 3.14 -7.35
C MET A 95 -4.58 2.94 -6.61
N THR A 96 -5.69 3.42 -7.16
CA THR A 96 -7.02 3.27 -6.56
C THR A 96 -7.44 1.81 -6.48
N LEU A 97 -7.20 1.02 -7.52
CA LEU A 97 -7.47 -0.42 -7.49
C LEU A 97 -6.60 -1.13 -6.44
N ALA A 98 -5.31 -0.81 -6.38
CA ALA A 98 -4.39 -1.40 -5.41
C ALA A 98 -4.75 -1.04 -3.96
N THR A 99 -5.07 0.23 -3.69
CA THR A 99 -5.49 0.63 -2.34
C THR A 99 -6.85 0.06 -1.96
N GLY A 100 -7.77 -0.06 -2.92
CA GLY A 100 -9.04 -0.76 -2.74
C GLY A 100 -8.87 -2.25 -2.46
N LEU A 101 -7.91 -2.91 -3.11
CA LEU A 101 -7.51 -4.30 -2.82
C LEU A 101 -7.06 -4.43 -1.36
N ALA A 102 -6.14 -3.57 -0.93
CA ALA A 102 -5.66 -3.55 0.46
C ALA A 102 -6.78 -3.26 1.46
N ASP A 103 -7.69 -2.32 1.15
CA ASP A 103 -8.84 -1.99 2.01
C ASP A 103 -9.76 -3.20 2.22
N LYS A 104 -10.01 -3.98 1.16
CA LYS A 104 -10.82 -5.19 1.29
C LYS A 104 -10.06 -6.31 2.02
N GLY A 105 -8.74 -6.39 1.86
CA GLY A 105 -7.90 -7.28 2.66
C GLY A 105 -7.99 -6.96 4.15
N VAL A 106 -7.80 -5.69 4.54
CA VAL A 106 -7.93 -5.24 5.93
C VAL A 106 -9.34 -5.49 6.46
N SER A 107 -10.39 -5.13 5.68
CA SER A 107 -11.78 -5.35 6.08
C SER A 107 -12.09 -6.81 6.32
N LEU A 108 -11.61 -7.69 5.44
CA LEU A 108 -11.77 -9.14 5.57
C LEU A 108 -11.04 -9.67 6.81
N PHE A 109 -9.81 -9.18 7.04
CA PHE A 109 -9.03 -9.58 8.21
C PHE A 109 -9.74 -9.20 9.51
N TYR A 110 -10.22 -7.97 9.62
CA TYR A 110 -10.93 -7.50 10.81
C TYR A 110 -12.21 -8.28 11.04
N GLU A 111 -12.98 -8.55 9.99
CA GLU A 111 -14.23 -9.35 10.10
C GLU A 111 -13.95 -10.75 10.62
N LEU A 112 -12.88 -11.40 10.14
CA LEU A 112 -12.56 -12.78 10.51
C LEU A 112 -11.90 -12.92 11.88
N HIS A 113 -11.19 -11.90 12.37
CA HIS A 113 -10.32 -12.02 13.55
C HIS A 113 -10.75 -11.17 14.74
N LEU A 114 -11.55 -10.11 14.52
CA LEU A 114 -11.97 -9.21 15.60
C LEU A 114 -13.45 -9.36 15.95
N HIS A 115 -14.22 -10.12 15.17
CA HIS A 115 -15.63 -10.35 15.43
C HIS A 115 -15.84 -11.81 15.87
N GLU A 116 -16.57 -12.01 16.98
CA GLU A 116 -16.92 -13.35 17.48
C GLU A 116 -17.79 -14.14 16.49
N ALA A 117 -18.65 -13.44 15.74
CA ALA A 117 -19.54 -14.00 14.74
C ALA A 117 -19.43 -13.24 13.41
N PRO A 118 -18.47 -13.60 12.55
CA PRO A 118 -18.29 -12.95 11.25
C PRO A 118 -19.55 -13.06 10.37
N SER A 119 -19.89 -11.97 9.68
CA SER A 119 -20.98 -11.98 8.70
C SER A 119 -20.55 -12.71 7.44
N GLY A 120 -21.14 -13.87 7.16
CA GLY A 120 -20.84 -14.64 5.95
C GLY A 120 -21.05 -13.84 4.66
N TYR A 121 -22.08 -13.00 4.60
CA TYR A 121 -22.32 -12.10 3.46
C TYR A 121 -21.17 -11.10 3.28
N PHE A 122 -20.71 -10.48 4.36
CA PHE A 122 -19.64 -9.49 4.28
C PHE A 122 -18.29 -10.12 3.90
N VAL A 123 -17.98 -11.28 4.48
CA VAL A 123 -16.79 -12.09 4.13
C VAL A 123 -16.77 -12.42 2.64
N GLU A 124 -17.86 -12.99 2.10
CA GLU A 124 -17.93 -13.33 0.67
C GLU A 124 -17.88 -12.09 -0.24
N ARG A 125 -18.48 -10.98 0.18
CA ARG A 125 -18.37 -9.72 -0.53
C ARG A 125 -16.92 -9.23 -0.60
N CYS A 126 -16.18 -9.25 0.51
CA CYS A 126 -14.76 -8.85 0.54
C CYS A 126 -13.91 -9.76 -0.35
N ARG A 127 -14.09 -11.08 -0.24
CA ARG A 127 -13.39 -12.06 -1.10
C ARG A 127 -13.64 -11.83 -2.58
N SER A 128 -14.90 -11.67 -2.96
CA SER A 128 -15.29 -11.39 -4.35
C SER A 128 -14.64 -10.10 -4.86
N GLN A 129 -14.63 -9.02 -4.06
CA GLN A 129 -14.01 -7.75 -4.45
C GLN A 129 -12.49 -7.90 -4.61
N ILE A 130 -11.81 -8.61 -3.70
CA ILE A 130 -10.38 -8.90 -3.80
C ILE A 130 -10.06 -9.62 -5.13
N LEU A 131 -10.73 -10.74 -5.39
CA LEU A 131 -10.48 -11.55 -6.59
C LEU A 131 -10.82 -10.79 -7.90
N THR A 132 -11.88 -10.00 -7.89
CA THR A 132 -12.26 -9.17 -9.05
C THR A 132 -11.21 -8.09 -9.33
N VAL A 133 -10.69 -7.42 -8.30
CA VAL A 133 -9.64 -6.41 -8.46
C VAL A 133 -8.34 -7.05 -8.94
N LEU A 134 -7.95 -8.20 -8.40
CA LEU A 134 -6.77 -8.93 -8.85
C LEU A 134 -6.88 -9.30 -10.33
N SER A 135 -8.04 -9.79 -10.77
CA SER A 135 -8.29 -10.12 -12.19
C SER A 135 -8.19 -8.88 -13.08
N ALA A 136 -8.72 -7.75 -12.64
CA ALA A 136 -8.61 -6.49 -13.38
C ALA A 136 -7.17 -5.99 -13.48
N LEU A 137 -6.40 -6.07 -12.39
CA LEU A 137 -4.99 -5.71 -12.37
C LEU A 137 -4.13 -6.65 -13.23
N GLU A 138 -4.41 -7.97 -13.22
CA GLU A 138 -3.74 -8.95 -14.08
C GLU A 138 -3.90 -8.60 -15.57
N VAL A 139 -5.14 -8.38 -16.00
CA VAL A 139 -5.44 -8.01 -17.39
C VAL A 139 -4.76 -6.70 -17.77
N GLU A 140 -4.82 -5.70 -16.91
CA GLU A 140 -4.22 -4.39 -17.18
C GLU A 140 -2.68 -4.47 -17.21
N ARG A 141 -2.07 -5.26 -16.33
CA ARG A 141 -0.62 -5.46 -16.31
C ARG A 141 -0.13 -6.27 -17.51
N ALA A 142 -0.84 -7.32 -17.89
CA ALA A 142 -0.52 -8.15 -19.07
C ALA A 142 -0.54 -7.34 -20.38
N ALA A 143 -1.39 -6.33 -20.47
CA ALA A 143 -1.45 -5.44 -21.64
C ALA A 143 -0.27 -4.43 -21.70
N ARG A 144 0.60 -4.37 -20.70
CA ARG A 144 1.70 -3.40 -20.59
C ARG A 144 3.05 -4.12 -20.47
N PRO A 145 3.75 -4.40 -21.58
CA PRO A 145 5.06 -5.04 -21.53
C PRO A 145 6.10 -4.11 -20.87
N GLY A 146 7.12 -4.72 -20.25
CA GLY A 146 8.23 -4.01 -19.63
C GLY A 146 8.32 -4.22 -18.12
N ALA A 147 9.38 -3.67 -17.51
CA ALA A 147 9.67 -3.86 -16.09
C ALA A 147 8.66 -3.16 -15.17
N PHE A 148 8.20 -1.98 -15.57
CA PHE A 148 7.28 -1.15 -14.82
C PHE A 148 5.95 -0.95 -15.54
N TRP A 149 4.90 -0.61 -14.78
CA TRP A 149 3.54 -0.47 -15.28
C TRP A 149 3.40 0.59 -16.39
N PHE A 150 4.16 1.69 -16.26
CA PHE A 150 4.13 2.83 -17.18
C PHE A 150 5.53 3.16 -17.75
N GLY A 151 6.38 2.15 -17.98
CA GLY A 151 7.70 2.31 -18.55
C GLY A 151 8.78 2.82 -17.58
N ARG A 152 8.38 3.40 -16.45
CA ARG A 152 9.22 3.79 -15.32
C ARG A 152 8.54 3.46 -14.00
N LEU A 153 9.30 3.39 -12.93
CA LEU A 153 8.74 3.19 -11.60
C LEU A 153 7.81 4.35 -11.22
N THR A 154 6.61 4.01 -10.77
CA THR A 154 5.58 4.95 -10.35
C THR A 154 4.94 4.50 -9.04
N HIS A 155 4.11 5.36 -8.44
CA HIS A 155 3.29 4.96 -7.29
C HIS A 155 2.33 3.80 -7.60
N ALA A 156 2.00 3.54 -8.86
CA ALA A 156 1.18 2.38 -9.24
C ALA A 156 1.91 1.07 -8.94
N ASP A 157 3.17 0.95 -9.37
CA ASP A 157 4.01 -0.23 -9.15
C ASP A 157 4.16 -0.52 -7.64
N ILE A 158 4.45 0.54 -6.87
CA ILE A 158 4.63 0.46 -5.42
C ILE A 158 3.32 0.04 -4.73
N ALA A 159 2.21 0.68 -5.08
CA ALA A 159 0.91 0.39 -4.46
C ALA A 159 0.46 -1.05 -4.73
N VAL A 160 0.63 -1.54 -5.97
CA VAL A 160 0.25 -2.91 -6.35
C VAL A 160 1.10 -3.92 -5.59
N ALA A 161 2.42 -3.77 -5.55
CA ALA A 161 3.29 -4.71 -4.85
C ALA A 161 3.02 -4.74 -3.34
N CYS A 162 2.84 -3.57 -2.71
CA CYS A 162 2.51 -3.48 -1.28
C CYS A 162 1.14 -4.11 -0.96
N ALA A 163 0.12 -3.86 -1.79
CA ALA A 163 -1.21 -4.41 -1.59
C ALA A 163 -1.25 -5.93 -1.82
N TRP A 164 -0.60 -6.41 -2.88
CA TRP A 164 -0.45 -7.84 -3.16
C TRP A 164 0.16 -8.57 -1.98
N ARG A 165 1.33 -8.12 -1.52
CA ARG A 165 2.04 -8.74 -0.41
C ARG A 165 1.19 -8.76 0.86
N HIS A 166 0.58 -7.63 1.22
CA HIS A 166 -0.28 -7.54 2.41
C HIS A 166 -1.43 -8.55 2.37
N VAL A 167 -2.18 -8.62 1.27
CA VAL A 167 -3.32 -9.54 1.17
C VAL A 167 -2.85 -11.00 1.12
N PHE A 168 -1.73 -11.27 0.45
CA PHE A 168 -1.16 -12.61 0.36
C PHE A 168 -0.71 -13.14 1.73
N GLU A 169 -0.05 -12.30 2.54
CA GLU A 169 0.43 -12.66 3.87
C GLU A 169 -0.71 -12.70 4.91
N ALA A 170 -1.66 -11.74 4.86
CA ALA A 170 -2.77 -11.66 5.80
C ALA A 170 -3.84 -12.73 5.58
N HIS A 171 -3.95 -13.27 4.36
CA HIS A 171 -4.97 -14.27 3.98
C HIS A 171 -4.35 -15.46 3.24
N PRO A 172 -3.60 -16.33 3.93
CA PRO A 172 -3.00 -17.52 3.31
C PRO A 172 -4.04 -18.37 2.58
N GLY A 173 -3.77 -18.69 1.31
CA GLY A 173 -4.66 -19.50 0.47
C GLY A 173 -5.80 -18.74 -0.23
N LEU A 174 -5.97 -17.44 0.01
CA LEU A 174 -6.97 -16.63 -0.72
C LEU A 174 -6.51 -16.29 -2.14
N ILE A 175 -5.22 -16.03 -2.33
CA ILE A 175 -4.64 -15.72 -3.62
C ILE A 175 -3.84 -16.92 -4.13
N GLU A 176 -4.29 -17.49 -5.25
CA GLU A 176 -3.51 -18.48 -6.00
C GLU A 176 -2.64 -17.72 -7.01
N ALA A 177 -1.35 -17.56 -6.72
CA ALA A 177 -0.43 -16.78 -7.57
C ALA A 177 -0.41 -17.27 -9.02
N ALA A 178 -0.61 -18.56 -9.25
CA ALA A 178 -0.68 -19.15 -10.60
C ALA A 178 -1.88 -18.65 -11.42
N ALA A 179 -2.93 -18.15 -10.78
CA ALA A 179 -4.08 -17.55 -11.48
C ALA A 179 -3.80 -16.11 -11.96
N TYR A 180 -2.72 -15.47 -11.47
CA TYR A 180 -2.33 -14.09 -11.78
C TYR A 180 -0.84 -14.01 -12.13
N PRO A 181 -0.37 -14.72 -13.17
CA PRO A 181 1.06 -14.92 -13.42
C PRO A 181 1.82 -13.63 -13.73
N THR A 182 1.19 -12.69 -14.46
CA THR A 182 1.84 -11.43 -14.81
C THR A 182 1.94 -10.50 -13.60
N LEU A 183 0.90 -10.45 -12.79
CA LEU A 183 0.86 -9.66 -11.58
C LEU A 183 1.82 -10.22 -10.52
N ALA A 184 1.84 -11.54 -10.34
CA ALA A 184 2.78 -12.21 -9.44
C ALA A 184 4.24 -11.96 -9.83
N ALA A 185 4.58 -12.08 -11.12
CA ALA A 185 5.91 -11.79 -11.62
C ALA A 185 6.30 -10.31 -11.41
N HIS A 186 5.37 -9.38 -11.66
CA HIS A 186 5.59 -7.96 -11.41
C HIS A 186 5.85 -7.70 -9.92
N CYS A 187 5.02 -8.22 -9.03
CA CYS A 187 5.19 -8.03 -7.58
C CYS A 187 6.51 -8.64 -7.09
N ALA A 188 6.89 -9.83 -7.56
CA ALA A 188 8.17 -10.44 -7.24
C ALA A 188 9.36 -9.57 -7.71
N ALA A 189 9.27 -8.97 -8.89
CA ALA A 189 10.30 -8.06 -9.39
C ALA A 189 10.41 -6.79 -8.54
N MET A 190 9.28 -6.22 -8.08
CA MET A 190 9.28 -5.07 -7.18
C MET A 190 9.90 -5.43 -5.83
N GLU A 191 9.49 -6.56 -5.23
CA GLU A 191 10.02 -7.03 -3.94
C GLU A 191 11.54 -7.32 -3.97
N ALA A 192 12.13 -7.59 -5.13
CA ALA A 192 13.56 -7.75 -5.32
C ALA A 192 14.34 -6.42 -5.37
N LEU A 193 13.69 -5.28 -5.51
CA LEU A 193 14.37 -3.99 -5.51
C LEU A 193 14.94 -3.66 -4.12
N PRO A 194 16.16 -3.10 -4.01
CA PRO A 194 16.81 -2.81 -2.74
C PRO A 194 15.94 -2.02 -1.75
N VAL A 195 15.19 -1.02 -2.25
CA VAL A 195 14.30 -0.21 -1.42
C VAL A 195 13.12 -1.02 -0.86
N PHE A 196 12.60 -2.00 -1.59
CA PHE A 196 11.53 -2.89 -1.09
C PHE A 196 12.04 -3.89 -0.07
N VAL A 197 13.29 -4.33 -0.21
CA VAL A 197 13.95 -5.18 0.78
C VAL A 197 14.22 -4.41 2.07
N GLU A 198 14.71 -3.17 1.96
CA GLU A 198 14.97 -2.30 3.10
C GLU A 198 13.68 -1.95 3.86
N ILE A 199 12.65 -1.50 3.14
CA ILE A 199 11.35 -1.10 3.70
C ILE A 199 10.44 -2.33 3.74
N SER A 200 10.72 -3.24 4.64
CA SER A 200 10.05 -4.54 4.71
C SER A 200 9.87 -5.02 6.14
N GLN A 201 8.75 -5.68 6.36
CA GLN A 201 8.41 -6.38 7.60
C GLN A 201 7.42 -7.50 7.24
N PRO A 202 7.53 -8.72 7.81
CA PRO A 202 6.49 -9.74 7.71
C PRO A 202 5.18 -9.25 8.33
N PHE A 203 4.05 -9.76 7.83
CA PHE A 203 2.76 -9.47 8.43
C PHE A 203 2.69 -9.97 9.87
N ILE A 204 2.26 -9.11 10.79
CA ILE A 204 2.08 -9.43 12.22
C ILE A 204 0.60 -9.29 12.54
N ALA A 205 -0.07 -10.44 12.74
CA ALA A 205 -1.46 -10.42 13.21
C ALA A 205 -1.52 -9.78 14.61
N PRO A 206 -2.51 -8.89 14.88
CA PRO A 206 -2.74 -8.41 16.22
C PRO A 206 -3.06 -9.58 17.16
N ALA A 207 -2.56 -9.48 18.39
CA ALA A 207 -2.77 -10.47 19.45
C ALA A 207 -4.18 -10.35 20.04
#